data_4ef0a0d2211c709cf1e1a03ae527b7df
#
_entry.id   4ef0a0d2211c709cf1e1a03ae527b7df
#
_cell.length_a   1.000
_cell.length_b   1.000
_cell.length_c   1.000
_cell.angle_alpha   90.00
_cell.angle_beta   90.00
_cell.angle_gamma   90.00
#
_symmetry.space_group_name_H-M   'P 1'
#
loop_
_entity.id
_entity.type
_entity.pdbx_description
1 polymer ?
#
loop_
_entity_poly.entity_id
_entity_poly.type
_entity_poly.pdbx_seq_one_letter_code
_entity_poly.pdbx_strand_id
1 'polypeptide(L)'
;MKKAVRLALYGGVLLAACHLGVGLMARAASRDVIVVPIQGTVDDGMAHMVARAVDDANASHAAGLVLDINTTGGLVSSAFEIRDAMFRAQVPTVAHVAQRAFSAGALITLSAQKIVMAPGASVGAAEPIPKTIKTVAALRSEFAATAQRNHRDPTLASAMVDATVDVPAYKSPGAILSLTAEEAKRAGYADAIEPTLPDALRFAGLDQLPLRTAQYTFAEQVARFATSPAISGLLLMLGFMGITIEMLTLHGIAGSIGVGSLALFFGTHLYSGFSNSLVIVLAILGIVGILLELHVIPGHFVAGVIGTIALLVAVVLAFGYGFLTVALQSLAVAAVLSALMMGLS
;
A
#
# COMPACT_ATOMS: atom_id res chain seq x y z
N MET A 1 -51.67 37.67 21.95
CA MET A 1 -50.80 36.52 22.05
C MET A 1 -50.78 35.62 20.79
N LYS A 2 -51.89 35.23 20.18
CA LYS A 2 -51.93 34.31 19.01
C LYS A 2 -51.27 34.82 17.73
N LYS A 3 -51.22 36.16 17.46
CA LYS A 3 -50.52 36.73 16.27
C LYS A 3 -49.01 36.79 16.39
N ALA A 4 -48.45 37.00 17.58
CA ALA A 4 -47.00 37.04 17.81
C ALA A 4 -46.36 35.65 17.69
N VAL A 5 -47.04 34.60 18.12
CA VAL A 5 -46.57 33.21 18.02
C VAL A 5 -46.55 32.73 16.56
N ARG A 6 -47.51 33.15 15.72
CA ARG A 6 -47.51 32.82 14.29
C ARG A 6 -46.38 33.52 13.52
N LEU A 7 -46.06 34.78 13.85
CA LEU A 7 -44.94 35.51 13.20
C LEU A 7 -43.59 34.87 13.55
N ALA A 8 -43.38 34.40 14.78
CA ALA A 8 -42.17 33.73 15.21
C ALA A 8 -41.99 32.35 14.53
N LEU A 9 -43.07 31.60 14.31
CA LEU A 9 -43.04 30.34 13.60
C LEU A 9 -42.71 30.50 12.10
N TYR A 10 -43.25 31.51 11.44
CA TYR A 10 -42.92 31.78 10.02
C TYR A 10 -41.51 32.33 9.85
N GLY A 11 -40.99 33.13 10.80
CA GLY A 11 -39.60 33.60 10.79
C GLY A 11 -38.59 32.46 10.98
N GLY A 12 -38.91 31.50 11.86
CA GLY A 12 -38.07 30.32 12.09
C GLY A 12 -38.00 29.37 10.90
N VAL A 13 -39.13 29.16 10.22
CA VAL A 13 -39.19 28.31 9.00
C VAL A 13 -38.46 28.96 7.82
N LEU A 14 -38.57 30.29 7.67
CA LEU A 14 -37.82 31.00 6.61
C LEU A 14 -36.30 31.01 6.86
N LEU A 15 -35.86 31.18 8.11
CA LEU A 15 -34.44 31.06 8.48
C LEU A 15 -33.89 29.65 8.28
N ALA A 16 -34.67 28.62 8.66
CA ALA A 16 -34.28 27.23 8.42
C ALA A 16 -34.22 26.88 6.92
N ALA A 17 -35.16 27.40 6.12
CA ALA A 17 -35.14 27.21 4.65
C ALA A 17 -33.97 27.95 3.98
N CYS A 18 -33.57 29.14 4.47
CA CYS A 18 -32.40 29.85 4.01
C CYS A 18 -31.10 29.09 4.37
N HIS A 19 -31.00 28.50 5.56
CA HIS A 19 -29.81 27.71 5.93
C HIS A 19 -29.72 26.39 5.18
N LEU A 20 -30.85 25.74 4.86
CA LEU A 20 -30.87 24.55 3.99
C LEU A 20 -30.57 24.91 2.52
N GLY A 21 -31.03 26.07 2.04
CA GLY A 21 -30.75 26.54 0.67
C GLY A 21 -29.29 26.97 0.44
N VAL A 22 -28.63 27.54 1.45
CA VAL A 22 -27.22 27.92 1.36
C VAL A 22 -26.29 26.70 1.41
N GLY A 23 -26.71 25.64 2.11
CA GLY A 23 -25.95 24.36 2.13
C GLY A 23 -26.03 23.58 0.82
N LEU A 24 -27.04 23.80 -0.04
CA LEU A 24 -27.17 23.14 -1.35
C LEU A 24 -26.56 23.93 -2.52
N MET A 25 -26.18 25.21 -2.33
CA MET A 25 -25.74 26.06 -3.44
C MET A 25 -24.24 26.18 -3.64
N ALA A 26 -23.39 25.44 -2.94
CA ALA A 26 -21.94 25.63 -3.07
C ALA A 26 -21.13 24.34 -3.12
N ARG A 27 -21.60 23.35 -3.85
CA ARG A 27 -20.64 22.45 -4.48
C ARG A 27 -20.67 22.74 -5.98
N ALA A 28 -20.25 23.95 -6.34
CA ALA A 28 -19.75 24.18 -7.69
C ALA A 28 -18.73 23.09 -7.96
N ALA A 29 -18.94 22.29 -9.00
CA ALA A 29 -18.01 21.25 -9.41
C ALA A 29 -16.62 21.89 -9.43
N SER A 30 -15.81 21.63 -8.40
CA SER A 30 -14.46 22.15 -8.36
C SER A 30 -13.72 21.39 -9.44
N ARG A 31 -13.37 22.07 -10.50
CA ARG A 31 -12.49 21.52 -11.54
C ARG A 31 -11.06 21.45 -11.01
N ASP A 32 -10.90 20.91 -9.80
CA ASP A 32 -9.58 20.67 -9.22
C ASP A 32 -8.90 19.47 -9.90
N VAL A 33 -7.59 19.44 -9.79
CA VAL A 33 -6.79 18.28 -10.17
C VAL A 33 -6.45 17.53 -8.89
N ILE A 34 -6.74 16.23 -8.87
CA ILE A 34 -6.38 15.38 -7.74
C ILE A 34 -4.99 14.79 -8.00
N VAL A 35 -4.05 15.11 -7.13
CA VAL A 35 -2.69 14.55 -7.14
C VAL A 35 -2.61 13.44 -6.10
N VAL A 36 -2.18 12.26 -6.53
CA VAL A 36 -2.05 11.07 -5.67
C VAL A 36 -0.58 10.68 -5.58
N PRO A 37 0.05 10.81 -4.41
CA PRO A 37 1.44 10.41 -4.22
C PRO A 37 1.57 8.88 -4.16
N ILE A 38 2.32 8.29 -5.10
CA ILE A 38 2.68 6.88 -5.13
C ILE A 38 4.14 6.75 -4.70
N GLN A 39 4.38 6.82 -3.40
CA GLN A 39 5.73 6.89 -2.83
C GLN A 39 5.98 5.81 -1.79
N GLY A 40 7.18 5.22 -1.84
CA GLY A 40 7.56 4.11 -0.97
C GLY A 40 6.97 2.78 -1.43
N THR A 41 6.68 1.87 -0.50
CA THR A 41 6.15 0.54 -0.79
C THR A 41 4.69 0.61 -1.25
N VAL A 42 4.35 -0.11 -2.31
CA VAL A 42 2.97 -0.31 -2.76
C VAL A 42 2.32 -1.37 -1.90
N ASP A 43 1.30 -0.98 -1.13
CA ASP A 43 0.55 -1.79 -0.18
C ASP A 43 -0.96 -1.49 -0.26
N ASP A 44 -1.78 -2.23 0.48
CA ASP A 44 -3.24 -2.05 0.46
C ASP A 44 -3.66 -0.66 0.97
N GLY A 45 -2.91 -0.06 1.90
CA GLY A 45 -3.17 1.32 2.33
C GLY A 45 -3.05 2.31 1.17
N MET A 46 -2.04 2.12 0.29
CA MET A 46 -1.89 2.90 -0.92
C MET A 46 -3.01 2.60 -1.92
N ALA A 47 -3.39 1.33 -2.09
CA ALA A 47 -4.49 0.94 -2.96
C ALA A 47 -5.82 1.56 -2.53
N HIS A 48 -6.12 1.53 -1.23
CA HIS A 48 -7.30 2.20 -0.67
C HIS A 48 -7.28 3.73 -0.90
N MET A 49 -6.13 4.38 -0.69
CA MET A 49 -5.98 5.81 -0.95
C MET A 49 -6.23 6.14 -2.43
N VAL A 50 -5.66 5.38 -3.36
CA VAL A 50 -5.87 5.59 -4.80
C VAL A 50 -7.33 5.35 -5.19
N ALA A 51 -7.94 4.26 -4.70
CA ALA A 51 -9.35 3.97 -4.99
C ALA A 51 -10.27 5.10 -4.55
N ARG A 52 -10.10 5.62 -3.32
CA ARG A 52 -10.85 6.79 -2.83
C ARG A 52 -10.59 8.05 -3.68
N ALA A 53 -9.34 8.27 -4.10
CA ALA A 53 -9.00 9.42 -4.95
C ALA A 53 -9.68 9.34 -6.32
N VAL A 54 -9.78 8.13 -6.90
CA VAL A 54 -10.53 7.89 -8.15
C VAL A 54 -12.01 8.13 -7.96
N ASP A 55 -12.61 7.59 -6.89
CA ASP A 55 -14.03 7.78 -6.58
C ASP A 55 -14.35 9.26 -6.34
N ASP A 56 -13.51 9.98 -5.62
CA ASP A 56 -13.59 11.43 -5.40
C ASP A 56 -13.47 12.20 -6.72
N ALA A 57 -12.54 11.83 -7.59
CA ALA A 57 -12.36 12.46 -8.89
C ALA A 57 -13.60 12.30 -9.77
N ASN A 58 -14.18 11.11 -9.79
CA ASN A 58 -15.40 10.82 -10.54
C ASN A 58 -16.60 11.62 -9.96
N ALA A 59 -16.77 11.58 -8.63
CA ALA A 59 -17.90 12.25 -7.95
C ALA A 59 -17.84 13.79 -8.06
N SER A 60 -16.64 14.37 -8.02
CA SER A 60 -16.44 15.82 -8.14
C SER A 60 -16.33 16.30 -9.60
N HIS A 61 -16.30 15.39 -10.59
CA HIS A 61 -15.97 15.72 -11.97
C HIS A 61 -14.65 16.51 -12.07
N ALA A 62 -13.62 16.03 -11.36
CA ALA A 62 -12.29 16.66 -11.34
C ALA A 62 -11.75 16.86 -12.75
N ALA A 63 -10.91 17.86 -12.96
CA ALA A 63 -10.29 18.14 -14.26
C ALA A 63 -9.29 17.05 -14.68
N GLY A 64 -8.72 16.33 -13.70
CA GLY A 64 -7.82 15.21 -13.92
C GLY A 64 -7.36 14.57 -12.63
N LEU A 65 -6.83 13.35 -12.76
CA LEU A 65 -6.19 12.58 -11.69
C LEU A 65 -4.73 12.33 -12.06
N VAL A 66 -3.81 12.75 -11.21
CA VAL A 66 -2.37 12.67 -11.47
C VAL A 66 -1.70 11.81 -10.41
N LEU A 67 -1.04 10.73 -10.83
CA LEU A 67 -0.19 9.91 -9.97
C LEU A 67 1.23 10.49 -9.97
N ASP A 68 1.74 10.90 -8.82
CA ASP A 68 3.14 11.33 -8.66
C ASP A 68 3.98 10.17 -8.10
N ILE A 69 4.76 9.53 -8.99
CA ILE A 69 5.30 8.18 -8.77
C ILE A 69 6.79 8.22 -8.45
N ASN A 70 7.16 7.67 -7.30
CA ASN A 70 8.53 7.32 -6.93
C ASN A 70 8.51 6.08 -6.02
N THR A 71 8.55 4.89 -6.61
CA THR A 71 8.45 3.62 -5.89
C THR A 71 9.37 2.56 -6.48
N THR A 72 9.87 1.68 -5.61
CA THR A 72 10.59 0.46 -6.01
C THR A 72 9.67 -0.76 -6.15
N GLY A 73 8.35 -0.58 -5.90
CA GLY A 73 7.35 -1.64 -5.99
C GLY A 73 6.73 -2.02 -4.65
N GLY A 74 6.14 -3.20 -4.59
CA GLY A 74 5.45 -3.73 -3.42
C GLY A 74 4.56 -4.91 -3.76
N LEU A 75 3.37 -4.99 -3.14
CA LEU A 75 2.43 -6.09 -3.32
C LEU A 75 1.81 -6.07 -4.73
N VAL A 76 1.81 -7.23 -5.38
CA VAL A 76 1.18 -7.41 -6.70
C VAL A 76 -0.34 -7.24 -6.61
N SER A 77 -0.98 -7.74 -5.53
CA SER A 77 -2.41 -7.57 -5.27
C SER A 77 -2.79 -6.10 -5.23
N SER A 78 -2.08 -5.30 -4.44
CA SER A 78 -2.32 -3.85 -4.32
C SER A 78 -2.08 -3.11 -5.64
N ALA A 79 -1.08 -3.55 -6.44
CA ALA A 79 -0.86 -2.99 -7.77
C ALA A 79 -2.04 -3.27 -8.73
N PHE A 80 -2.63 -4.47 -8.65
CA PHE A 80 -3.84 -4.80 -9.41
C PHE A 80 -5.03 -3.96 -8.98
N GLU A 81 -5.24 -3.78 -7.68
CA GLU A 81 -6.33 -2.94 -7.16
C GLU A 81 -6.19 -1.48 -7.61
N ILE A 82 -4.95 -0.93 -7.56
CA ILE A 82 -4.66 0.42 -8.05
C ILE A 82 -4.94 0.52 -9.55
N ARG A 83 -4.42 -0.41 -10.35
CA ARG A 83 -4.69 -0.45 -11.80
C ARG A 83 -6.19 -0.50 -12.10
N ASP A 84 -6.92 -1.38 -11.42
CA ASP A 84 -8.36 -1.55 -11.61
C ASP A 84 -9.14 -0.31 -11.18
N ALA A 85 -8.70 0.37 -10.12
CA ALA A 85 -9.23 1.67 -9.73
C ALA A 85 -8.98 2.72 -10.82
N MET A 86 -7.74 2.83 -11.33
CA MET A 86 -7.40 3.75 -12.43
C MET A 86 -8.24 3.50 -13.68
N PHE A 87 -8.56 2.25 -13.97
CA PHE A 87 -9.43 1.90 -15.11
C PHE A 87 -10.90 2.31 -14.92
N ARG A 88 -11.33 2.58 -13.67
CA ARG A 88 -12.66 3.14 -13.37
C ARG A 88 -12.70 4.67 -13.42
N ALA A 89 -11.54 5.33 -13.53
CA ALA A 89 -11.48 6.79 -13.63
C ALA A 89 -12.24 7.28 -14.88
N GLN A 90 -13.16 8.22 -14.67
CA GLN A 90 -13.95 8.88 -15.71
C GLN A 90 -13.37 10.26 -16.09
N VAL A 91 -12.25 10.62 -15.47
CA VAL A 91 -11.50 11.85 -15.71
C VAL A 91 -10.15 11.52 -16.37
N PRO A 92 -9.52 12.47 -17.08
CA PRO A 92 -8.18 12.26 -17.63
C PRO A 92 -7.17 11.85 -16.56
N THR A 93 -6.34 10.83 -16.86
CA THR A 93 -5.35 10.30 -15.93
C THR A 93 -3.93 10.51 -16.45
N VAL A 94 -3.04 10.95 -15.57
CA VAL A 94 -1.62 11.19 -15.87
C VAL A 94 -0.76 10.50 -14.83
N ALA A 95 0.27 9.79 -15.25
CA ALA A 95 1.34 9.31 -14.38
C ALA A 95 2.58 10.19 -14.59
N HIS A 96 3.05 10.85 -13.54
CA HIS A 96 4.33 11.54 -13.50
C HIS A 96 5.32 10.66 -12.75
N VAL A 97 6.37 10.18 -13.44
CA VAL A 97 7.43 9.39 -12.82
C VAL A 97 8.57 10.32 -12.42
N ALA A 98 8.64 10.65 -11.13
CA ALA A 98 9.60 11.62 -10.61
C ALA A 98 11.04 11.07 -10.57
N GLN A 99 11.22 9.79 -10.23
CA GLN A 99 12.54 9.13 -10.20
C GLN A 99 12.45 7.70 -10.73
N ARG A 100 11.62 6.85 -10.15
CA ARG A 100 11.50 5.44 -10.53
C ARG A 100 10.09 4.93 -10.37
N ALA A 101 9.73 4.03 -11.28
CA ALA A 101 8.50 3.28 -11.24
C ALA A 101 8.82 1.81 -11.49
N PHE A 102 9.35 1.11 -10.47
CA PHE A 102 9.76 -0.28 -10.59
C PHE A 102 8.69 -1.25 -10.11
N SER A 103 8.69 -2.47 -10.66
CA SER A 103 7.81 -3.56 -10.25
C SER A 103 6.33 -3.15 -10.27
N ALA A 104 5.62 -3.20 -9.13
CA ALA A 104 4.26 -2.70 -9.00
C ALA A 104 4.07 -1.28 -9.53
N GLY A 105 5.07 -0.40 -9.35
CA GLY A 105 5.06 0.96 -9.86
C GLY A 105 5.00 1.04 -11.39
N ALA A 106 5.61 0.10 -12.10
CA ALA A 106 5.54 0.05 -13.57
C ALA A 106 4.11 -0.27 -14.03
N LEU A 107 3.42 -1.24 -13.41
CA LEU A 107 2.03 -1.57 -13.73
C LEU A 107 1.10 -0.38 -13.44
N ILE A 108 1.29 0.29 -12.31
CA ILE A 108 0.54 1.49 -11.93
C ILE A 108 0.76 2.60 -12.96
N THR A 109 2.01 2.83 -13.38
CA THR A 109 2.34 3.82 -14.41
C THR A 109 1.62 3.51 -15.73
N LEU A 110 1.65 2.25 -16.18
CA LEU A 110 1.00 1.81 -17.40
C LEU A 110 -0.54 1.94 -17.38
N SER A 111 -1.15 2.01 -16.19
CA SER A 111 -2.60 2.17 -16.05
C SER A 111 -3.11 3.58 -16.37
N ALA A 112 -2.23 4.58 -16.41
CA ALA A 112 -2.58 5.95 -16.75
C ALA A 112 -2.64 6.17 -18.27
N GLN A 113 -3.53 7.08 -18.70
CA GLN A 113 -3.69 7.43 -20.10
C GLN A 113 -2.46 8.16 -20.67
N LYS A 114 -1.88 9.08 -19.88
CA LYS A 114 -0.63 9.77 -20.22
C LYS A 114 0.47 9.44 -19.22
N ILE A 115 1.70 9.30 -19.71
CA ILE A 115 2.88 9.08 -18.89
C ILE A 115 3.89 10.18 -19.18
N VAL A 116 4.29 10.89 -18.13
CA VAL A 116 5.33 11.92 -18.16
C VAL A 116 6.44 11.47 -17.23
N MET A 117 7.68 11.51 -17.69
CA MET A 117 8.83 11.08 -16.90
C MET A 117 9.79 12.24 -16.67
N ALA A 118 10.34 12.34 -15.47
CA ALA A 118 11.42 13.29 -15.21
C ALA A 118 12.71 12.82 -15.89
N PRO A 119 13.63 13.73 -16.29
CA PRO A 119 14.96 13.37 -16.77
C PRO A 119 15.68 12.46 -15.78
N GLY A 120 16.24 11.33 -16.25
CA GLY A 120 16.88 10.32 -15.41
C GLY A 120 15.94 9.38 -14.68
N ALA A 121 14.63 9.53 -14.83
CA ALA A 121 13.66 8.56 -14.31
C ALA A 121 13.69 7.25 -15.08
N SER A 122 13.21 6.18 -14.47
CA SER A 122 13.13 4.85 -15.08
C SER A 122 11.86 4.10 -14.69
N VAL A 123 11.39 3.21 -15.60
CA VAL A 123 10.19 2.41 -15.45
C VAL A 123 10.41 0.98 -15.91
N GLY A 124 9.89 -0.03 -15.18
CA GLY A 124 10.02 -1.45 -15.54
C GLY A 124 10.47 -2.32 -14.38
N ALA A 125 11.36 -3.29 -14.64
CA ALA A 125 11.93 -4.20 -13.64
C ALA A 125 10.88 -4.87 -12.73
N ALA A 126 9.94 -5.61 -13.35
CA ALA A 126 8.74 -6.12 -12.68
C ALA A 126 8.70 -7.66 -12.57
N GLU A 127 9.84 -8.33 -12.49
CA GLU A 127 9.89 -9.77 -12.28
C GLU A 127 9.23 -10.15 -10.94
N PRO A 128 8.27 -11.08 -10.90
CA PRO A 128 7.56 -11.42 -9.68
C PRO A 128 8.41 -12.19 -8.68
N ILE A 129 8.10 -12.01 -7.38
CA ILE A 129 8.68 -12.79 -6.28
C ILE A 129 7.51 -13.47 -5.54
N PRO A 130 7.45 -14.83 -5.48
CA PRO A 130 8.41 -15.78 -6.06
C PRO A 130 8.32 -15.88 -7.58
N LYS A 131 9.47 -16.10 -8.22
CA LYS A 131 9.55 -16.34 -9.66
C LYS A 131 9.20 -17.79 -9.96
N THR A 132 7.99 -18.02 -10.43
CA THR A 132 7.52 -19.31 -10.95
C THR A 132 6.95 -19.13 -12.35
N ILE A 133 6.89 -20.21 -13.13
CA ILE A 133 6.29 -20.15 -14.48
C ILE A 133 4.86 -19.56 -14.42
N LYS A 134 4.08 -19.93 -13.40
CA LYS A 134 2.71 -19.44 -13.22
C LYS A 134 2.66 -17.95 -12.90
N THR A 135 3.48 -17.49 -11.94
CA THR A 135 3.46 -16.07 -11.52
C THR A 135 3.97 -15.15 -12.63
N VAL A 136 5.02 -15.56 -13.35
CA VAL A 136 5.55 -14.82 -14.50
C VAL A 136 4.49 -14.74 -15.61
N ALA A 137 3.87 -15.88 -16.00
CA ALA A 137 2.87 -15.91 -17.06
C ALA A 137 1.65 -15.03 -16.73
N ALA A 138 1.14 -15.11 -15.49
CA ALA A 138 0.00 -14.31 -15.05
C ALA A 138 0.34 -12.80 -15.07
N LEU A 139 1.44 -12.40 -14.43
CA LEU A 139 1.81 -10.99 -14.34
C LEU A 139 2.15 -10.41 -15.72
N ARG A 140 2.82 -11.18 -16.58
CA ARG A 140 3.09 -10.80 -17.97
C ARG A 140 1.81 -10.48 -18.75
N SER A 141 0.78 -11.30 -18.60
CA SER A 141 -0.52 -11.06 -19.27
C SER A 141 -1.18 -9.78 -18.76
N GLU A 142 -1.11 -9.51 -17.47
CA GLU A 142 -1.66 -8.28 -16.87
C GLU A 142 -0.93 -7.02 -17.35
N PHE A 143 0.40 -7.07 -17.44
CA PHE A 143 1.19 -5.98 -17.99
C PHE A 143 0.87 -5.73 -19.46
N ALA A 144 0.82 -6.79 -20.28
CA ALA A 144 0.49 -6.69 -21.69
C ALA A 144 -0.92 -6.09 -21.91
N ALA A 145 -1.93 -6.59 -21.20
CA ALA A 145 -3.28 -6.10 -21.27
C ALA A 145 -3.41 -4.64 -20.84
N THR A 146 -2.68 -4.25 -19.78
CA THR A 146 -2.66 -2.86 -19.29
C THR A 146 -2.05 -1.91 -20.32
N ALA A 147 -0.92 -2.28 -20.92
CA ALA A 147 -0.27 -1.52 -21.97
C ALA A 147 -1.17 -1.39 -23.20
N GLN A 148 -1.77 -2.49 -23.66
CA GLN A 148 -2.66 -2.51 -24.81
C GLN A 148 -3.89 -1.62 -24.61
N ARG A 149 -4.49 -1.62 -23.41
CA ARG A 149 -5.65 -0.76 -23.08
C ARG A 149 -5.32 0.73 -23.28
N ASN A 150 -4.09 1.14 -22.97
CA ASN A 150 -3.63 2.52 -23.14
C ASN A 150 -2.79 2.73 -24.40
N HIS A 151 -2.99 1.89 -25.43
CA HIS A 151 -2.37 2.01 -26.76
C HIS A 151 -0.84 1.97 -26.76
N ARG A 152 -0.22 1.22 -25.80
CA ARG A 152 1.22 1.00 -25.70
C ARG A 152 1.58 -0.42 -26.14
N ASP A 153 2.82 -0.63 -26.57
CA ASP A 153 3.30 -1.94 -27.05
C ASP A 153 3.26 -3.00 -25.93
N PRO A 154 2.40 -4.04 -26.04
CA PRO A 154 2.32 -5.09 -25.04
C PRO A 154 3.57 -5.97 -24.94
N THR A 155 4.43 -5.99 -25.99
CA THR A 155 5.67 -6.77 -25.98
C THR A 155 6.70 -6.17 -25.00
N LEU A 156 6.84 -4.84 -25.03
CA LEU A 156 7.71 -4.13 -24.07
C LEU A 156 7.22 -4.29 -22.64
N ALA A 157 5.88 -4.21 -22.42
CA ALA A 157 5.30 -4.46 -21.10
C ALA A 157 5.58 -5.89 -20.62
N SER A 158 5.43 -6.88 -21.51
CA SER A 158 5.78 -8.27 -21.23
C SER A 158 7.24 -8.45 -20.85
N ALA A 159 8.14 -7.75 -21.53
CA ALA A 159 9.60 -7.81 -21.28
C ALA A 159 10.01 -7.18 -19.94
N MET A 160 9.16 -6.30 -19.35
CA MET A 160 9.37 -5.78 -17.98
C MET A 160 9.17 -6.87 -16.92
N VAL A 161 8.43 -7.95 -17.24
CA VAL A 161 8.08 -9.04 -16.32
C VAL A 161 8.87 -10.30 -16.61
N ASP A 162 9.11 -10.60 -17.89
CA ASP A 162 9.62 -11.89 -18.36
C ASP A 162 10.92 -11.67 -19.14
N ALA A 163 12.04 -12.18 -18.59
CA ALA A 163 13.35 -12.08 -19.19
C ALA A 163 13.47 -12.78 -20.56
N THR A 164 12.58 -13.76 -20.83
CA THR A 164 12.61 -14.54 -22.08
C THR A 164 11.96 -13.79 -23.26
N VAL A 165 11.20 -12.73 -23.01
CA VAL A 165 10.65 -11.88 -24.09
C VAL A 165 11.78 -11.09 -24.72
N ASP A 166 11.99 -11.27 -26.01
CA ASP A 166 13.05 -10.63 -26.75
C ASP A 166 12.66 -9.24 -27.26
N VAL A 167 13.44 -8.22 -26.87
CA VAL A 167 13.30 -6.83 -27.33
C VAL A 167 14.70 -6.20 -27.47
N PRO A 168 15.47 -6.63 -28.48
CA PRO A 168 16.90 -6.36 -28.56
C PRO A 168 17.27 -4.88 -28.67
N ALA A 169 16.32 -4.02 -29.06
CA ALA A 169 16.52 -2.56 -29.11
C ALA A 169 16.61 -1.92 -27.72
N TYR A 170 16.15 -2.60 -26.66
CA TYR A 170 15.99 -2.03 -25.31
C TYR A 170 16.64 -2.85 -24.20
N LYS A 171 16.95 -4.12 -24.40
CA LYS A 171 17.60 -4.95 -23.39
C LYS A 171 18.47 -6.05 -24.01
N SER A 172 19.47 -6.51 -23.26
CA SER A 172 20.23 -7.72 -23.58
C SER A 172 19.38 -8.98 -23.39
N PRO A 173 19.67 -10.07 -24.13
CA PRO A 173 18.99 -11.35 -23.92
C PRO A 173 19.09 -11.83 -22.48
N GLY A 174 17.98 -12.32 -21.93
CA GLY A 174 17.91 -12.84 -20.55
C GLY A 174 17.83 -11.77 -19.45
N ALA A 175 17.91 -10.47 -19.78
CA ALA A 175 17.69 -9.39 -18.83
C ALA A 175 16.17 -9.08 -18.67
N ILE A 176 15.79 -8.48 -17.58
CA ILE A 176 14.46 -7.87 -17.38
C ILE A 176 14.51 -6.44 -17.92
N LEU A 177 13.46 -6.02 -18.64
CA LEU A 177 13.41 -4.68 -19.21
C LEU A 177 13.19 -3.61 -18.13
N SER A 178 13.99 -2.56 -18.19
CA SER A 178 13.78 -1.28 -17.54
C SER A 178 14.14 -0.18 -18.51
N LEU A 179 13.21 0.75 -18.74
CA LEU A 179 13.40 1.86 -19.67
C LEU A 179 13.78 3.13 -18.91
N THR A 180 14.80 3.83 -19.36
CA THR A 180 15.06 5.23 -19.00
C THR A 180 13.97 6.14 -19.58
N ALA A 181 13.89 7.40 -19.14
CA ALA A 181 12.93 8.36 -19.66
C ALA A 181 13.06 8.54 -21.19
N GLU A 182 14.30 8.62 -21.70
CA GLU A 182 14.60 8.76 -23.11
C GLU A 182 14.21 7.51 -23.92
N GLU A 183 14.48 6.32 -23.39
CA GLU A 183 14.06 5.07 -24.03
C GLU A 183 12.54 4.91 -24.00
N ALA A 184 11.90 5.22 -22.90
CA ALA A 184 10.44 5.20 -22.77
C ALA A 184 9.79 6.17 -23.76
N LYS A 185 10.35 7.36 -23.94
CA LYS A 185 9.89 8.33 -24.94
C LYS A 185 10.05 7.81 -26.36
N ARG A 186 11.21 7.24 -26.70
CA ARG A 186 11.44 6.64 -28.03
C ARG A 186 10.54 5.44 -28.32
N ALA A 187 10.25 4.67 -27.28
CA ALA A 187 9.38 3.49 -27.36
C ALA A 187 7.88 3.81 -27.37
N GLY A 188 7.50 5.09 -27.26
CA GLY A 188 6.09 5.50 -27.16
C GLY A 188 5.43 5.16 -25.81
N TYR A 189 6.22 4.86 -24.79
CA TYR A 189 5.75 4.60 -23.42
C TYR A 189 5.56 5.90 -22.62
N ALA A 190 6.47 6.85 -22.74
CA ALA A 190 6.32 8.18 -22.19
C ALA A 190 5.81 9.15 -23.26
N ASP A 191 4.80 9.93 -22.92
CA ASP A 191 4.24 10.97 -23.77
C ASP A 191 5.09 12.26 -23.75
N ALA A 192 5.80 12.53 -22.64
CA ALA A 192 6.73 13.64 -22.49
C ALA A 192 7.84 13.33 -21.48
N ILE A 193 8.92 14.11 -21.55
CA ILE A 193 9.97 14.19 -20.53
C ILE A 193 9.91 15.59 -19.95
N GLU A 194 9.51 15.70 -18.67
CA GLU A 194 9.34 16.97 -17.97
C GLU A 194 9.97 16.89 -16.58
N PRO A 195 10.78 17.89 -16.16
CA PRO A 195 11.60 17.76 -14.96
C PRO A 195 10.81 17.74 -13.65
N THR A 196 9.64 18.37 -13.62
CA THR A 196 8.87 18.53 -12.38
C THR A 196 7.39 18.19 -12.57
N LEU A 197 6.71 17.90 -11.46
CA LEU A 197 5.25 17.72 -11.46
C LEU A 197 4.49 18.93 -12.03
N PRO A 198 4.82 20.21 -11.70
CA PRO A 198 4.21 21.36 -12.36
C PRO A 198 4.40 21.39 -13.88
N ASP A 199 5.55 20.97 -14.40
CA ASP A 199 5.79 20.90 -15.84
C ASP A 199 4.96 19.78 -16.48
N ALA A 200 4.84 18.63 -15.82
CA ALA A 200 3.96 17.54 -16.24
C ALA A 200 2.49 17.94 -16.25
N LEU A 201 2.05 18.72 -15.26
CA LEU A 201 0.70 19.31 -15.24
C LEU A 201 0.48 20.26 -16.42
N ARG A 202 1.48 21.09 -16.75
CA ARG A 202 1.44 22.01 -17.91
C ARG A 202 1.34 21.23 -19.22
N PHE A 203 2.13 20.15 -19.38
CA PHE A 203 2.04 19.27 -20.53
C PHE A 203 0.64 18.64 -20.68
N ALA A 204 0.01 18.31 -19.56
CA ALA A 204 -1.33 17.75 -19.54
C ALA A 204 -2.45 18.80 -19.71
N GLY A 205 -2.15 20.11 -19.66
CA GLY A 205 -3.13 21.19 -19.70
C GLY A 205 -3.88 21.39 -18.40
N LEU A 206 -3.25 21.05 -17.27
CA LEU A 206 -3.85 21.05 -15.92
C LEU A 206 -3.21 22.07 -14.96
N ASP A 207 -2.22 22.85 -15.39
CA ASP A 207 -1.37 23.71 -14.58
C ASP A 207 -2.07 24.94 -13.99
N GLN A 208 -3.19 25.37 -14.60
CA GLN A 208 -3.94 26.55 -14.16
C GLN A 208 -5.07 26.22 -13.18
N LEU A 209 -5.17 24.97 -12.73
CA LEU A 209 -6.27 24.49 -11.92
C LEU A 209 -5.83 24.28 -10.47
N PRO A 210 -6.74 24.43 -9.49
CA PRO A 210 -6.44 24.13 -8.10
C PRO A 210 -6.01 22.67 -7.93
N LEU A 211 -4.98 22.44 -7.13
CA LEU A 211 -4.49 21.10 -6.82
C LEU A 211 -5.03 20.63 -5.46
N ARG A 212 -5.54 19.40 -5.40
CA ARG A 212 -5.90 18.70 -4.17
C ARG A 212 -5.10 17.43 -4.07
N THR A 213 -4.24 17.31 -3.06
CA THR A 213 -3.44 16.11 -2.85
C THR A 213 -4.22 15.09 -2.02
N ALA A 214 -4.32 13.87 -2.53
CA ALA A 214 -4.86 12.75 -1.77
C ALA A 214 -3.96 12.43 -0.58
N GLN A 215 -4.58 12.15 0.57
CA GLN A 215 -3.87 11.87 1.82
C GLN A 215 -4.33 10.54 2.40
N TYR A 216 -3.41 9.87 3.09
CA TYR A 216 -3.74 8.69 3.88
C TYR A 216 -4.64 9.06 5.06
N THR A 217 -5.60 8.21 5.35
CA THR A 217 -6.35 8.25 6.63
C THR A 217 -5.42 7.91 7.79
N PHE A 218 -5.84 8.26 9.01
CA PHE A 218 -5.06 7.89 10.21
C PHE A 218 -4.79 6.38 10.31
N ALA A 219 -5.80 5.56 10.02
CA ALA A 219 -5.66 4.10 10.04
C ALA A 219 -4.62 3.58 9.01
N GLU A 220 -4.66 4.12 7.79
CA GLU A 220 -3.68 3.81 6.74
C GLU A 220 -2.27 4.25 7.12
N GLN A 221 -2.12 5.43 7.73
CA GLN A 221 -0.81 5.91 8.23
C GLN A 221 -0.25 5.01 9.31
N VAL A 222 -1.06 4.64 10.30
CA VAL A 222 -0.66 3.72 11.38
C VAL A 222 -0.25 2.36 10.80
N ALA A 223 -1.04 1.81 9.88
CA ALA A 223 -0.75 0.53 9.26
C ALA A 223 0.58 0.58 8.49
N ARG A 224 0.77 1.56 7.62
CA ARG A 224 2.01 1.76 6.84
C ARG A 224 3.24 1.97 7.73
N PHE A 225 3.10 2.75 8.82
CA PHE A 225 4.18 2.95 9.79
C PHE A 225 4.55 1.64 10.49
N ALA A 226 3.56 0.91 11.01
CA ALA A 226 3.76 -0.32 11.77
C ALA A 226 4.28 -1.49 10.91
N THR A 227 3.97 -1.52 9.61
CA THR A 227 4.48 -2.53 8.68
C THR A 227 5.86 -2.19 8.09
N SER A 228 6.42 -1.02 8.39
CA SER A 228 7.80 -0.73 8.00
C SER A 228 8.79 -1.70 8.68
N PRO A 229 9.85 -2.17 8.00
CA PRO A 229 10.72 -3.23 8.54
C PRO A 229 11.28 -2.95 9.93
N ALA A 230 11.69 -1.70 10.20
CA ALA A 230 12.26 -1.32 11.50
C ALA A 230 11.20 -1.38 12.63
N ILE A 231 10.00 -0.86 12.38
CA ILE A 231 8.91 -0.85 13.37
C ILE A 231 8.33 -2.24 13.55
N SER A 232 8.17 -3.01 12.48
CA SER A 232 7.75 -4.42 12.56
C SER A 232 8.71 -5.23 13.43
N GLY A 233 10.02 -5.07 13.24
CA GLY A 233 11.04 -5.71 14.08
C GLY A 233 10.95 -5.28 15.54
N LEU A 234 10.76 -3.98 15.82
CA LEU A 234 10.57 -3.45 17.17
C LEU A 234 9.30 -4.00 17.84
N LEU A 235 8.18 -4.06 17.11
CA LEU A 235 6.92 -4.61 17.63
C LEU A 235 7.06 -6.09 17.99
N LEU A 236 7.75 -6.88 17.15
CA LEU A 236 8.04 -8.28 17.46
C LEU A 236 8.96 -8.42 18.67
N MET A 237 10.01 -7.63 18.74
CA MET A 237 10.93 -7.62 19.89
C MET A 237 10.18 -7.30 21.18
N LEU A 238 9.39 -6.23 21.22
CA LEU A 238 8.57 -5.87 22.38
C LEU A 238 7.53 -6.94 22.70
N GLY A 239 6.95 -7.54 21.66
CA GLY A 239 5.99 -8.62 21.79
C GLY A 239 6.56 -9.84 22.51
N PHE A 240 7.63 -10.40 21.98
CA PHE A 240 8.27 -11.60 22.55
C PHE A 240 8.93 -11.31 23.91
N MET A 241 9.63 -10.19 24.03
CA MET A 241 10.29 -9.79 25.28
C MET A 241 9.25 -9.51 26.38
N GLY A 242 8.15 -8.83 26.05
CA GLY A 242 7.09 -8.55 27.02
C GLY A 242 6.43 -9.84 27.54
N ILE A 243 6.14 -10.81 26.68
CA ILE A 243 5.64 -12.12 27.08
C ILE A 243 6.69 -12.84 27.94
N THR A 244 7.98 -12.85 27.56
CA THR A 244 9.04 -13.51 28.32
C THR A 244 9.19 -12.92 29.71
N ILE A 245 9.20 -11.59 29.85
CA ILE A 245 9.27 -10.90 31.16
C ILE A 245 8.05 -11.26 32.02
N GLU A 246 6.86 -11.27 31.43
CA GLU A 246 5.64 -11.62 32.15
C GLU A 246 5.70 -13.06 32.70
N MET A 247 6.27 -13.99 31.92
CA MET A 247 6.48 -15.37 32.38
C MET A 247 7.34 -15.45 33.65
N LEU A 248 8.28 -14.52 33.82
CA LEU A 248 9.19 -14.47 34.97
C LEU A 248 8.61 -13.68 36.15
N THR A 249 7.77 -12.68 35.87
CA THR A 249 7.36 -11.71 36.91
C THR A 249 5.88 -11.82 37.31
N LEU A 250 5.01 -12.31 36.46
CA LEU A 250 3.56 -12.52 36.67
C LEU A 250 2.82 -11.24 37.18
N HIS A 251 3.21 -10.07 36.74
CA HIS A 251 2.62 -8.78 37.15
C HIS A 251 1.52 -8.25 36.23
N GLY A 252 1.36 -8.83 35.04
CA GLY A 252 0.38 -8.43 34.01
C GLY A 252 0.81 -7.27 33.11
N ILE A 253 1.79 -6.46 33.49
CA ILE A 253 2.18 -5.23 32.77
C ILE A 253 2.99 -5.58 31.52
N ALA A 254 4.06 -6.35 31.69
CA ALA A 254 4.94 -6.70 30.57
C ALA A 254 4.20 -7.55 29.53
N GLY A 255 3.38 -8.49 29.98
CA GLY A 255 2.53 -9.30 29.11
C GLY A 255 1.51 -8.49 28.33
N SER A 256 0.89 -7.50 28.95
CA SER A 256 -0.05 -6.60 28.27
C SER A 256 0.62 -5.80 27.15
N ILE A 257 1.83 -5.28 27.40
CA ILE A 257 2.63 -4.58 26.39
C ILE A 257 3.00 -5.57 25.26
N GLY A 258 3.42 -6.78 25.62
CA GLY A 258 3.80 -7.82 24.65
C GLY A 258 2.65 -8.21 23.74
N VAL A 259 1.50 -8.54 24.31
CA VAL A 259 0.28 -8.88 23.54
C VAL A 259 -0.20 -7.70 22.68
N GLY A 260 -0.20 -6.48 23.23
CA GLY A 260 -0.55 -5.27 22.49
C GLY A 260 0.37 -5.03 21.29
N SER A 261 1.69 -5.23 21.46
CA SER A 261 2.67 -5.12 20.37
C SER A 261 2.44 -6.16 19.26
N LEU A 262 2.17 -7.41 19.62
CA LEU A 262 1.84 -8.46 18.66
C LEU A 262 0.51 -8.21 17.98
N ALA A 263 -0.51 -7.75 18.70
CA ALA A 263 -1.81 -7.40 18.12
C ALA A 263 -1.68 -6.25 17.10
N LEU A 264 -0.88 -5.23 17.41
CA LEU A 264 -0.59 -4.15 16.47
C LEU A 264 0.20 -4.67 15.25
N PHE A 265 1.22 -5.51 15.47
CA PHE A 265 1.98 -6.13 14.38
C PHE A 265 1.07 -6.92 13.43
N PHE A 266 0.37 -7.92 13.93
CA PHE A 266 -0.47 -8.78 13.08
C PHE A 266 -1.66 -8.03 12.48
N GLY A 267 -2.30 -7.14 13.24
CA GLY A 267 -3.44 -6.35 12.78
C GLY A 267 -3.07 -5.42 11.63
N THR A 268 -1.93 -4.73 11.73
CA THR A 268 -1.47 -3.82 10.67
C THR A 268 -0.97 -4.58 9.43
N HIS A 269 -0.32 -5.74 9.59
CA HIS A 269 0.07 -6.59 8.46
C HIS A 269 -1.14 -7.16 7.72
N LEU A 270 -2.21 -7.52 8.44
CA LEU A 270 -3.47 -7.93 7.83
C LEU A 270 -4.12 -6.76 7.06
N TYR A 271 -4.20 -5.59 7.68
CA TYR A 271 -4.80 -4.40 7.06
C TYR A 271 -4.04 -3.93 5.81
N SER A 272 -2.72 -4.08 5.80
CA SER A 272 -1.86 -3.69 4.68
C SER A 272 -1.68 -4.79 3.62
N GLY A 273 -2.43 -5.91 3.70
CA GLY A 273 -2.40 -7.00 2.73
C GLY A 273 -1.15 -7.89 2.78
N PHE A 274 -0.23 -7.66 3.72
CA PHE A 274 0.95 -8.52 3.88
C PHE A 274 0.63 -9.88 4.50
N SER A 275 -0.50 -10.01 5.19
CA SER A 275 -0.95 -11.25 5.79
C SER A 275 -2.43 -11.54 5.50
N ASN A 276 -2.87 -12.76 5.80
CA ASN A 276 -4.25 -13.19 5.62
C ASN A 276 -4.86 -13.70 6.95
N SER A 277 -6.13 -14.03 6.93
CA SER A 277 -6.85 -14.51 8.13
C SER A 277 -6.23 -15.77 8.75
N LEU A 278 -5.58 -16.65 7.97
CA LEU A 278 -4.88 -17.83 8.50
C LEU A 278 -3.73 -17.41 9.43
N VAL A 279 -2.98 -16.38 9.07
CA VAL A 279 -1.88 -15.84 9.89
C VAL A 279 -2.41 -15.35 11.24
N ILE A 280 -3.55 -14.68 11.24
CA ILE A 280 -4.19 -14.20 12.49
C ILE A 280 -4.64 -15.39 13.36
N VAL A 281 -5.24 -16.41 12.74
CA VAL A 281 -5.64 -17.63 13.48
C VAL A 281 -4.42 -18.30 14.10
N LEU A 282 -3.33 -18.46 13.35
CA LEU A 282 -2.08 -19.03 13.86
C LEU A 282 -1.47 -18.20 14.99
N ALA A 283 -1.50 -16.87 14.88
CA ALA A 283 -1.01 -15.97 15.92
C ALA A 283 -1.83 -16.10 17.21
N ILE A 284 -3.16 -16.12 17.11
CA ILE A 284 -4.06 -16.31 18.26
C ILE A 284 -3.82 -17.67 18.89
N LEU A 285 -3.80 -18.75 18.11
CA LEU A 285 -3.53 -20.11 18.61
C LEU A 285 -2.15 -20.20 19.28
N GLY A 286 -1.17 -19.52 18.72
CA GLY A 286 0.17 -19.42 19.30
C GLY A 286 0.17 -18.77 20.68
N ILE A 287 -0.43 -17.60 20.80
CA ILE A 287 -0.53 -16.87 22.08
C ILE A 287 -1.35 -17.69 23.09
N VAL A 288 -2.51 -18.23 22.70
CA VAL A 288 -3.36 -19.04 23.57
C VAL A 288 -2.62 -20.30 24.04
N GLY A 289 -1.90 -21.00 23.16
CA GLY A 289 -1.13 -22.18 23.52
C GLY A 289 -0.05 -21.89 24.56
N ILE A 290 0.68 -20.79 24.41
CA ILE A 290 1.67 -20.33 25.39
C ILE A 290 0.99 -19.98 26.73
N LEU A 291 -0.11 -19.24 26.72
CA LEU A 291 -0.83 -18.86 27.93
C LEU A 291 -1.44 -20.07 28.66
N LEU A 292 -1.95 -21.08 27.93
CA LEU A 292 -2.46 -22.32 28.51
C LEU A 292 -1.36 -23.10 29.25
N GLU A 293 -0.19 -23.24 28.63
CA GLU A 293 0.97 -23.90 29.27
C GLU A 293 1.39 -23.19 30.55
N LEU A 294 1.35 -21.85 30.56
CA LEU A 294 1.81 -21.06 31.71
C LEU A 294 0.84 -21.06 32.88
N HIS A 295 -0.46 -20.97 32.61
CA HIS A 295 -1.45 -20.67 33.63
C HIS A 295 -2.41 -21.83 33.95
N VAL A 296 -2.61 -22.78 33.01
CA VAL A 296 -3.62 -23.82 33.14
C VAL A 296 -3.02 -25.22 33.29
N ILE A 297 -2.00 -25.54 32.50
CA ILE A 297 -1.37 -26.87 32.48
C ILE A 297 0.16 -26.82 32.57
N PRO A 298 0.72 -26.13 33.60
CA PRO A 298 2.15 -25.89 33.67
C PRO A 298 2.96 -27.20 33.74
N GLY A 299 4.07 -27.23 32.99
CA GLY A 299 5.06 -28.31 33.06
C GLY A 299 4.84 -29.48 32.10
N HIS A 300 3.81 -29.47 31.26
CA HIS A 300 3.62 -30.47 30.22
C HIS A 300 4.36 -30.15 28.93
N PHE A 301 4.73 -28.88 28.71
CA PHE A 301 5.45 -28.32 27.56
C PHE A 301 4.80 -28.48 26.18
N VAL A 302 3.72 -29.26 26.07
CA VAL A 302 3.09 -29.57 24.78
C VAL A 302 2.37 -28.34 24.18
N ALA A 303 1.51 -27.72 24.98
CA ALA A 303 0.76 -26.55 24.54
C ALA A 303 1.69 -25.33 24.24
N GLY A 304 2.71 -25.14 25.08
CA GLY A 304 3.71 -24.09 24.92
C GLY A 304 4.56 -24.27 23.65
N VAL A 305 5.03 -25.48 23.39
CA VAL A 305 5.83 -25.80 22.19
C VAL A 305 4.99 -25.63 20.91
N ILE A 306 3.79 -26.18 20.88
CA ILE A 306 2.89 -26.04 19.72
C ILE A 306 2.53 -24.55 19.52
N GLY A 307 2.21 -23.84 20.59
CA GLY A 307 1.90 -22.41 20.56
C GLY A 307 3.07 -21.58 20.05
N THR A 308 4.29 -21.85 20.50
CA THR A 308 5.50 -21.16 20.02
C THR A 308 5.73 -21.41 18.53
N ILE A 309 5.61 -22.67 18.07
CA ILE A 309 5.76 -22.98 16.64
C ILE A 309 4.70 -22.26 15.81
N ALA A 310 3.43 -22.28 16.24
CA ALA A 310 2.35 -21.59 15.53
C ALA A 310 2.60 -20.08 15.43
N LEU A 311 3.08 -19.46 16.52
CA LEU A 311 3.40 -18.04 16.55
C LEU A 311 4.60 -17.69 15.64
N LEU A 312 5.65 -18.50 15.63
CA LEU A 312 6.80 -18.32 14.75
C LEU A 312 6.41 -18.46 13.27
N VAL A 313 5.59 -19.46 12.95
CA VAL A 313 5.05 -19.62 11.59
C VAL A 313 4.20 -18.41 11.19
N ALA A 314 3.34 -17.93 12.09
CA ALA A 314 2.53 -16.72 11.84
C ALA A 314 3.40 -15.51 11.56
N VAL A 315 4.48 -15.28 12.31
CA VAL A 315 5.41 -14.17 12.08
C VAL A 315 6.06 -14.28 10.70
N VAL A 316 6.59 -15.45 10.34
CA VAL A 316 7.24 -15.66 9.03
C VAL A 316 6.26 -15.40 7.89
N LEU A 317 5.03 -15.89 8.01
CA LEU A 317 4.00 -15.68 6.99
C LEU A 317 3.53 -14.23 6.91
N ALA A 318 3.50 -13.50 8.04
CA ALA A 318 3.06 -12.11 8.08
C ALA A 318 4.01 -11.16 7.33
N PHE A 319 5.32 -11.46 7.26
CA PHE A 319 6.26 -10.67 6.48
C PHE A 319 6.17 -10.90 4.97
N GLY A 320 5.54 -11.99 4.54
CA GLY A 320 5.49 -12.39 3.13
C GLY A 320 6.88 -12.82 2.59
N TYR A 321 6.87 -13.36 1.37
CA TYR A 321 8.09 -13.95 0.79
C TYR A 321 9.21 -12.92 0.54
N GLY A 322 8.86 -11.68 0.22
CA GLY A 322 9.84 -10.62 -0.09
C GLY A 322 10.62 -10.11 1.13
N PHE A 323 10.14 -10.36 2.34
CA PHE A 323 10.72 -9.87 3.60
C PHE A 323 11.17 -11.00 4.54
N LEU A 324 11.30 -12.22 4.03
CA LEU A 324 11.68 -13.39 4.85
C LEU A 324 12.98 -13.17 5.63
N THR A 325 13.97 -12.51 5.03
CA THR A 325 15.25 -12.18 5.69
C THR A 325 15.02 -11.27 6.90
N VAL A 326 14.16 -10.26 6.78
CA VAL A 326 13.81 -9.34 7.86
C VAL A 326 13.07 -10.08 8.97
N ALA A 327 12.13 -10.97 8.62
CA ALA A 327 11.41 -11.81 9.56
C ALA A 327 12.38 -12.69 10.38
N LEU A 328 13.30 -13.39 9.73
CA LEU A 328 14.28 -14.25 10.37
C LEU A 328 15.26 -13.46 11.25
N GLN A 329 15.72 -12.30 10.81
CA GLN A 329 16.58 -11.42 11.60
C GLN A 329 15.84 -10.90 12.86
N SER A 330 14.59 -10.46 12.72
CA SER A 330 13.79 -9.98 13.85
C SER A 330 13.54 -11.07 14.89
N LEU A 331 13.24 -12.29 14.44
CA LEU A 331 13.06 -13.45 15.31
C LEU A 331 14.38 -13.84 16.02
N ALA A 332 15.50 -13.82 15.30
CA ALA A 332 16.82 -14.11 15.88
C ALA A 332 17.19 -13.09 16.97
N VAL A 333 16.98 -11.79 16.73
CA VAL A 333 17.20 -10.73 17.74
C VAL A 333 16.30 -10.93 18.95
N ALA A 334 15.01 -11.20 18.75
CA ALA A 334 14.06 -11.46 19.83
C ALA A 334 14.46 -12.69 20.66
N ALA A 335 14.88 -13.77 20.01
CA ALA A 335 15.34 -15.00 20.69
C ALA A 335 16.61 -14.76 21.52
N VAL A 336 17.59 -14.05 20.98
CA VAL A 336 18.84 -13.72 21.72
C VAL A 336 18.53 -12.85 22.94
N LEU A 337 17.71 -11.82 22.78
CA LEU A 337 17.34 -10.94 23.91
C LEU A 337 16.55 -11.70 24.98
N SER A 338 15.61 -12.57 24.58
CA SER A 338 14.86 -13.41 25.52
C SER A 338 15.77 -14.39 26.26
N ALA A 339 16.75 -15.01 25.59
CA ALA A 339 17.72 -15.91 26.21
C ALA A 339 18.65 -15.18 27.19
N LEU A 340 19.10 -13.97 26.85
CA LEU A 340 19.91 -13.13 27.75
C LEU A 340 19.11 -12.76 29.00
N MET A 341 17.83 -12.41 28.86
CA MET A 341 16.97 -12.09 30.01
C MET A 341 16.76 -13.29 30.93
N MET A 342 16.54 -14.50 30.38
CA MET A 342 16.39 -15.73 31.17
C MET A 342 17.71 -16.16 31.83
N GLY A 343 18.87 -15.85 31.25
CA GLY A 343 20.17 -16.15 31.80
C GLY A 343 20.63 -15.19 32.93
N LEU A 344 19.97 -14.04 33.07
CA LEU A 344 20.22 -13.02 34.08
C LEU A 344 19.25 -13.10 35.29
N SER A 345 18.21 -13.93 35.19
CA SER A 345 17.23 -14.21 36.26
C SER A 345 17.60 -15.47 37.05
#